data_4944a538eeb38fa5d58f07b4098a2944
#
_entry.id   4944a538eeb38fa5d58f07b4098a2944
#
_cell.length_a   1.000
_cell.length_b   1.000
_cell.length_c   1.000
_cell.angle_alpha   90.00
_cell.angle_beta   90.00
_cell.angle_gamma   90.00
#
_symmetry.space_group_name_H-M   'P 1'
#
loop_
_entity.id
_entity.type
_entity.pdbx_description
1 polymer ?
#
loop_
_entity_poly.entity_id
_entity_poly.type
_entity_poly.pdbx_seq_one_letter_code
_entity_poly.pdbx_strand_id
1 'polypeptide(L)'
;MKEANFFAVDLGATSGRTILGTVADGRLIQRELTRFPNKIIQTGGHFYWDIYALYDEIIRGLKVVAEEGIEIASIGIDTWGVDFVFIGKDGGLLRNPYCYRDPHTNHAMEDYFRLVPKEKVYEKTGIQFMQFNSLFQLAALRQAGCSALEAADKILFVPDALMYMLTGEAVCEYTILSTSQFLDPRTKRIDPELVGAIGLDETMFGRYVNPCDRVGCLTPEVQEMTGLGAVPVVAVAGHDTGAAVASVPAANPHFAYLSCGTWSLLGIEVKDAIINAKSFEYNFTNEGGIEGTTRFLKNICGMWIFERCRKEWTDAPSDIPALIEDSMQAPAFQCFINPDAPDFAHPVSMVEAIRHYCEKTGQHVPQGYREMTRCIFESLALRYRQVMGYLKELSPMAIEKLHVIGGGSRNGHLMQFTANSTGLPVVAGPVEGTAIGNIMLQAKAAGMVSDMFEMRRIIADSISLTSYSPQDTEAWDKAYERFERL
;
A
#
# COMPACT_ATOMS: atom_id res chain seq x y z
N MET A 1 17.34 -24.23 -17.71
CA MET A 1 17.22 -22.97 -16.94
C MET A 1 16.95 -23.32 -15.48
N LYS A 2 17.35 -22.51 -14.53
CA LYS A 2 17.13 -22.82 -13.10
C LYS A 2 15.66 -22.62 -12.77
N GLU A 3 15.03 -23.61 -12.16
CA GLU A 3 13.73 -23.47 -11.49
C GLU A 3 14.00 -23.19 -10.02
N ALA A 4 13.23 -22.28 -9.41
CA ALA A 4 13.28 -22.03 -7.97
C ALA A 4 11.90 -21.63 -7.45
N ASN A 5 11.64 -22.05 -6.21
CA ASN A 5 10.44 -21.72 -5.48
C ASN A 5 10.74 -20.67 -4.40
N PHE A 6 9.82 -19.76 -4.20
CA PHE A 6 9.91 -18.65 -3.27
C PHE A 6 8.67 -18.62 -2.39
N PHE A 7 8.87 -18.39 -1.11
CA PHE A 7 7.77 -18.23 -0.16
C PHE A 7 7.50 -16.75 0.08
N ALA A 8 6.36 -16.26 -0.34
CA ALA A 8 5.95 -14.89 -0.16
C ALA A 8 4.86 -14.78 0.92
N VAL A 9 5.01 -13.79 1.79
CA VAL A 9 4.03 -13.39 2.80
C VAL A 9 3.52 -12.01 2.41
N ASP A 10 2.23 -11.92 2.11
CA ASP A 10 1.54 -10.69 1.70
C ASP A 10 0.46 -10.37 2.74
N LEU A 11 0.71 -9.36 3.57
CA LEU A 11 -0.14 -8.96 4.68
C LEU A 11 -0.79 -7.60 4.41
N GLY A 12 -2.06 -7.64 4.05
CA GLY A 12 -2.87 -6.42 3.96
C GLY A 12 -3.57 -6.07 5.28
N ALA A 13 -4.18 -4.90 5.33
CA ALA A 13 -4.88 -4.39 6.51
C ALA A 13 -6.12 -5.22 6.93
N THR A 14 -6.65 -6.08 6.07
CA THR A 14 -7.88 -6.86 6.35
C THR A 14 -7.67 -8.37 6.27
N SER A 15 -6.67 -8.81 5.53
CA SER A 15 -6.35 -10.23 5.35
C SER A 15 -4.87 -10.39 5.04
N GLY A 16 -4.33 -11.54 5.42
CA GLY A 16 -3.00 -11.99 5.03
C GLY A 16 -3.07 -13.31 4.26
N ARG A 17 -1.99 -13.62 3.58
CA ARG A 17 -1.83 -14.87 2.85
C ARG A 17 -0.37 -15.27 2.72
N THR A 18 -0.13 -16.55 2.58
CA THR A 18 1.17 -17.07 2.17
C THR A 18 1.04 -17.69 0.78
N ILE A 19 2.04 -17.46 -0.06
CA ILE A 19 2.01 -17.82 -1.47
C ILE A 19 3.33 -18.52 -1.81
N LEU A 20 3.24 -19.62 -2.55
CA LEU A 20 4.36 -20.24 -3.23
C LEU A 20 4.46 -19.65 -4.64
N GLY A 21 5.60 -19.03 -4.94
CA GLY A 21 5.93 -18.57 -6.29
C GLY A 21 6.99 -19.45 -6.90
N THR A 22 6.75 -19.98 -8.09
CA THR A 22 7.74 -20.73 -8.87
C THR A 22 8.18 -19.90 -10.08
N VAL A 23 9.48 -19.64 -10.19
CA VAL A 23 10.06 -18.99 -11.37
C VAL A 23 10.86 -20.05 -12.13
N ALA A 24 10.42 -20.34 -13.37
CA ALA A 24 11.01 -21.33 -14.25
C ALA A 24 10.90 -20.89 -15.71
N ASP A 25 11.96 -21.06 -16.48
CA ASP A 25 11.97 -20.81 -17.93
C ASP A 25 11.46 -19.42 -18.35
N GLY A 26 11.73 -18.39 -17.54
CA GLY A 26 11.29 -17.02 -17.78
C GLY A 26 9.78 -16.80 -17.54
N ARG A 27 9.14 -17.66 -16.77
CA ARG A 27 7.74 -17.56 -16.37
C ARG A 27 7.59 -17.63 -14.87
N LEU A 28 6.54 -16.99 -14.39
CA LEU A 28 6.10 -17.01 -12.99
C LEU A 28 4.79 -17.79 -12.88
N ILE A 29 4.76 -18.73 -11.94
CA ILE A 29 3.56 -19.42 -11.50
C ILE A 29 3.40 -19.15 -10.01
N GLN A 30 2.18 -18.90 -9.55
CA GLN A 30 1.90 -18.67 -8.12
C GLN A 30 0.76 -19.57 -7.65
N ARG A 31 0.87 -20.03 -6.40
CA ARG A 31 -0.13 -20.81 -5.70
C ARG A 31 -0.31 -20.30 -4.29
N GLU A 32 -1.51 -19.89 -3.94
CA GLU A 32 -1.86 -19.53 -2.56
C GLU A 32 -1.81 -20.80 -1.69
N LEU A 33 -1.07 -20.72 -0.59
CA LEU A 33 -0.93 -21.81 0.40
C LEU A 33 -1.93 -21.64 1.53
N THR A 34 -1.99 -20.45 2.11
CA THR A 34 -2.91 -20.11 3.20
C THR A 34 -3.49 -18.72 3.00
N ARG A 35 -4.71 -18.53 3.52
CA ARG A 35 -5.35 -17.21 3.63
C ARG A 35 -6.00 -17.10 5.01
N PHE A 36 -5.87 -15.94 5.62
CA PHE A 36 -6.37 -15.67 6.96
C PHE A 36 -6.81 -14.21 7.11
N PRO A 37 -7.75 -13.93 8.02
CA PRO A 37 -8.14 -12.56 8.34
C PRO A 37 -7.05 -11.88 9.18
N ASN A 38 -6.75 -10.63 8.87
CA ASN A 38 -5.97 -9.76 9.76
C ASN A 38 -6.97 -9.02 10.67
N LYS A 39 -7.00 -9.40 11.94
CA LYS A 39 -7.98 -8.89 12.90
C LYS A 39 -7.40 -7.73 13.70
N ILE A 40 -8.21 -6.69 13.86
CA ILE A 40 -7.93 -5.61 14.80
C ILE A 40 -8.49 -6.01 16.17
N ILE A 41 -7.63 -6.00 17.19
CA ILE A 41 -8.00 -6.22 18.58
C ILE A 41 -8.34 -4.87 19.20
N GLN A 42 -9.51 -4.76 19.81
CA GLN A 42 -9.92 -3.54 20.52
C GLN A 42 -9.93 -3.81 22.01
N THR A 43 -9.11 -3.06 22.75
CA THR A 43 -9.06 -3.13 24.22
C THR A 43 -8.53 -1.82 24.81
N GLY A 44 -9.00 -1.44 26.00
CA GLY A 44 -8.53 -0.24 26.70
C GLY A 44 -8.71 1.09 25.94
N GLY A 45 -9.67 1.13 25.00
CA GLY A 45 -9.90 2.31 24.15
C GLY A 45 -8.97 2.39 22.91
N HIS A 46 -8.15 1.38 22.69
CA HIS A 46 -7.17 1.33 21.61
C HIS A 46 -7.40 0.17 20.64
N PHE A 47 -6.83 0.31 19.44
CA PHE A 47 -6.84 -0.69 18.37
C PHE A 47 -5.43 -1.23 18.16
N TYR A 48 -5.30 -2.57 18.15
CA TYR A 48 -4.02 -3.27 18.01
C TYR A 48 -4.07 -4.25 16.85
N TRP A 49 -2.92 -4.45 16.19
CA TRP A 49 -2.67 -5.64 15.40
C TRP A 49 -2.20 -6.78 16.31
N ASP A 50 -2.56 -8.01 16.01
CA ASP A 50 -2.01 -9.18 16.69
C ASP A 50 -0.82 -9.71 15.90
N ILE A 51 0.37 -9.20 16.21
CA ILE A 51 1.59 -9.58 15.49
C ILE A 51 1.98 -11.04 15.72
N TYR A 52 1.64 -11.58 16.89
CA TYR A 52 1.90 -13.00 17.20
C TYR A 52 1.00 -13.92 16.39
N ALA A 53 -0.26 -13.57 16.18
CA ALA A 53 -1.15 -14.30 15.31
C ALA A 53 -0.67 -14.26 13.85
N LEU A 54 -0.17 -13.11 13.38
CA LEU A 54 0.43 -12.99 12.04
C LEU A 54 1.67 -13.89 11.90
N TYR A 55 2.53 -13.92 12.92
CA TYR A 55 3.69 -14.82 12.94
C TYR A 55 3.29 -16.28 12.91
N ASP A 56 2.30 -16.70 13.71
CA ASP A 56 1.80 -18.08 13.73
C ASP A 56 1.25 -18.52 12.37
N GLU A 57 0.55 -17.63 11.67
CA GLU A 57 0.07 -17.87 10.30
C GLU A 57 1.22 -18.03 9.28
N ILE A 58 2.32 -17.29 9.44
CA ILE A 58 3.54 -17.48 8.62
C ILE A 58 4.12 -18.87 8.89
N ILE A 59 4.28 -19.25 10.17
CA ILE A 59 4.77 -20.58 10.57
C ILE A 59 3.88 -21.67 9.98
N ARG A 60 2.56 -21.49 10.02
CA ARG A 60 1.60 -22.44 9.42
C ARG A 60 1.83 -22.60 7.91
N GLY A 61 2.03 -21.49 7.19
CA GLY A 61 2.33 -21.54 5.76
C GLY A 61 3.65 -22.24 5.44
N LEU A 62 4.69 -22.02 6.26
CA LEU A 62 5.99 -22.70 6.12
C LEU A 62 5.89 -24.20 6.38
N LYS A 63 5.05 -24.63 7.34
CA LYS A 63 4.77 -26.06 7.59
C LYS A 63 4.12 -26.74 6.37
N VAL A 64 3.20 -26.06 5.68
CA VAL A 64 2.59 -26.59 4.44
C VAL A 64 3.67 -26.90 3.40
N VAL A 65 4.63 -25.99 3.21
CA VAL A 65 5.75 -26.18 2.28
C VAL A 65 6.63 -27.36 2.68
N ALA A 66 6.93 -27.50 3.98
CA ALA A 66 7.73 -28.61 4.51
C ALA A 66 7.01 -29.97 4.35
N GLU A 67 5.72 -30.03 4.67
CA GLU A 67 4.88 -31.23 4.54
C GLU A 67 4.77 -31.71 3.09
N GLU A 68 4.73 -30.77 2.14
CA GLU A 68 4.72 -31.08 0.71
C GLU A 68 6.11 -31.43 0.16
N GLY A 69 7.17 -31.31 0.97
CA GLY A 69 8.55 -31.60 0.56
C GLY A 69 9.10 -30.60 -0.49
N ILE A 70 8.60 -29.36 -0.51
CA ILE A 70 9.00 -28.34 -1.46
C ILE A 70 10.24 -27.63 -0.95
N GLU A 71 11.30 -27.60 -1.75
CA GLU A 71 12.48 -26.79 -1.48
C GLU A 71 12.18 -25.34 -1.89
N ILE A 72 12.37 -24.39 -0.97
CA ILE A 72 12.24 -22.95 -1.20
C ILE A 72 13.60 -22.26 -1.13
N ALA A 73 13.86 -21.36 -2.06
CA ALA A 73 15.12 -20.63 -2.17
C ALA A 73 15.21 -19.48 -1.17
N SER A 74 14.07 -18.85 -0.85
CA SER A 74 13.99 -17.77 0.13
C SER A 74 12.55 -17.49 0.59
N ILE A 75 12.46 -16.63 1.62
CA ILE A 75 11.23 -16.09 2.20
C ILE A 75 11.27 -14.57 2.08
N GLY A 76 10.18 -13.95 1.63
CA GLY A 76 10.01 -12.49 1.58
C GLY A 76 8.69 -12.08 2.24
N ILE A 77 8.71 -10.95 2.97
CA ILE A 77 7.55 -10.45 3.72
C ILE A 77 7.28 -9.01 3.32
N ASP A 78 6.06 -8.70 2.94
CA ASP A 78 5.54 -7.36 2.77
C ASP A 78 4.27 -7.15 3.58
N THR A 79 4.03 -5.91 4.00
CA THR A 79 2.88 -5.53 4.81
C THR A 79 2.39 -4.13 4.43
N TRP A 80 1.28 -3.70 5.06
CA TRP A 80 0.86 -2.29 5.04
C TRP A 80 1.94 -1.39 5.68
N GLY A 81 1.90 -0.10 5.38
CA GLY A 81 2.86 0.91 5.85
C GLY A 81 2.64 1.39 7.28
N VAL A 82 3.55 2.23 7.74
CA VAL A 82 3.54 3.13 8.89
C VAL A 82 3.57 2.51 10.29
N ASP A 83 3.09 1.28 10.49
CA ASP A 83 3.00 0.67 11.82
C ASP A 83 4.29 -0.04 12.23
N PHE A 84 4.57 -0.07 13.52
CA PHE A 84 5.82 -0.57 14.08
C PHE A 84 5.63 -1.23 15.45
N VAL A 85 6.60 -2.01 15.86
CA VAL A 85 6.70 -2.64 17.19
C VAL A 85 7.91 -2.13 17.95
N PHE A 86 7.88 -2.29 19.27
CA PHE A 86 8.98 -2.03 20.16
C PHE A 86 9.64 -3.33 20.61
N ILE A 87 10.96 -3.42 20.48
CA ILE A 87 11.77 -4.53 20.96
C ILE A 87 12.53 -4.08 22.22
N GLY A 88 12.44 -4.86 23.26
CA GLY A 88 13.18 -4.64 24.50
C GLY A 88 14.65 -5.07 24.42
N LYS A 89 15.44 -4.69 25.42
CA LYS A 89 16.86 -5.06 25.52
C LYS A 89 17.12 -6.57 25.62
N ASP A 90 16.11 -7.32 26.02
CA ASP A 90 16.11 -8.78 26.09
C ASP A 90 15.76 -9.44 24.75
N GLY A 91 15.48 -8.64 23.71
CA GLY A 91 15.08 -9.10 22.39
C GLY A 91 13.58 -9.42 22.25
N GLY A 92 12.81 -9.32 23.32
CA GLY A 92 11.37 -9.56 23.29
C GLY A 92 10.57 -8.38 22.77
N LEU A 93 9.41 -8.65 22.15
CA LEU A 93 8.43 -7.63 21.80
C LEU A 93 7.75 -7.11 23.07
N LEU A 94 7.74 -5.80 23.26
CA LEU A 94 7.21 -5.17 24.50
C LEU A 94 5.69 -5.13 24.52
N ARG A 95 5.03 -5.04 23.36
CA ARG A 95 3.58 -5.10 23.19
C ARG A 95 3.18 -5.31 21.72
N ASN A 96 1.93 -5.65 21.48
CA ASN A 96 1.33 -5.58 20.15
C ASN A 96 1.36 -4.15 19.59
N PRO A 97 1.61 -3.95 18.29
CA PRO A 97 1.62 -2.63 17.68
C PRO A 97 0.22 -2.02 17.64
N TYR A 98 0.12 -0.71 17.77
CA TYR A 98 -1.11 -0.03 17.44
C TYR A 98 -1.45 -0.18 15.97
N CYS A 99 -2.74 -0.29 15.67
CA CYS A 99 -3.24 -0.15 14.33
C CYS A 99 -3.22 1.33 13.91
N TYR A 100 -2.83 1.63 12.70
CA TYR A 100 -2.83 3.01 12.19
C TYR A 100 -4.20 3.72 12.25
N ARG A 101 -5.29 2.96 12.49
CA ARG A 101 -6.64 3.51 12.70
C ARG A 101 -6.92 3.85 14.16
N ASP A 102 -5.96 3.65 15.06
CA ASP A 102 -6.11 3.96 16.48
C ASP A 102 -6.25 5.47 16.69
N PRO A 103 -7.15 5.92 17.57
CA PRO A 103 -7.38 7.35 17.81
C PRO A 103 -6.23 8.08 18.54
N HIS A 104 -5.15 7.37 18.97
CA HIS A 104 -4.02 8.01 19.66
C HIS A 104 -3.32 9.09 18.82
N THR A 105 -3.47 9.05 17.50
CA THR A 105 -2.91 10.04 16.59
C THR A 105 -3.82 11.25 16.35
N ASN A 106 -5.01 11.28 16.95
CA ASN A 106 -5.85 12.47 16.89
C ASN A 106 -5.09 13.67 17.42
N HIS A 107 -4.97 14.74 16.61
CA HIS A 107 -4.18 15.96 16.88
C HIS A 107 -2.64 15.79 16.89
N ALA A 108 -2.10 14.60 16.63
CA ALA A 108 -0.66 14.36 16.67
C ALA A 108 0.14 15.19 15.66
N MET A 109 -0.45 15.49 14.49
CA MET A 109 0.19 16.35 13.49
C MET A 109 0.31 17.79 14.01
N GLU A 110 -0.76 18.36 14.51
CA GLU A 110 -0.78 19.73 15.05
C GLU A 110 0.20 19.89 16.20
N ASP A 111 0.28 18.90 17.08
CA ASP A 111 1.20 18.92 18.22
C ASP A 111 2.66 18.81 17.75
N TYR A 112 2.96 17.94 16.79
CA TYR A 112 4.30 17.81 16.23
C TYR A 112 4.74 19.07 15.47
N PHE A 113 3.84 19.72 14.73
CA PHE A 113 4.16 20.94 13.98
C PHE A 113 4.49 22.14 14.85
N ARG A 114 4.22 22.08 16.16
CA ARG A 114 4.74 23.05 17.15
C ARG A 114 6.23 22.85 17.44
N LEU A 115 6.75 21.64 17.22
CA LEU A 115 8.18 21.32 17.39
C LEU A 115 8.97 21.58 16.10
N VAL A 116 8.46 21.11 14.97
CA VAL A 116 9.05 21.29 13.64
C VAL A 116 7.97 21.76 12.67
N PRO A 117 8.11 22.94 12.04
CA PRO A 117 7.10 23.48 11.13
C PRO A 117 6.74 22.51 9.99
N LYS A 118 5.47 22.48 9.61
CA LYS A 118 4.91 21.59 8.57
C LYS A 118 5.69 21.65 7.26
N GLU A 119 6.00 22.86 6.81
CA GLU A 119 6.75 23.11 5.58
C GLU A 119 8.13 22.45 5.62
N LYS A 120 8.81 22.55 6.77
CA LYS A 120 10.13 21.97 6.98
C LYS A 120 10.08 20.42 7.00
N VAL A 121 9.05 19.84 7.61
CA VAL A 121 8.84 18.39 7.58
C VAL A 121 8.69 17.90 6.14
N TYR A 122 7.88 18.60 5.33
CA TYR A 122 7.71 18.23 3.93
C TYR A 122 8.97 18.44 3.10
N GLU A 123 9.66 19.58 3.27
CA GLU A 123 10.92 19.87 2.59
C GLU A 123 11.96 18.77 2.80
N LYS A 124 12.01 18.20 4.01
CA LYS A 124 12.94 17.13 4.38
C LYS A 124 12.52 15.78 3.83
N THR A 125 11.24 15.45 3.86
CA THR A 125 10.76 14.09 3.61
C THR A 125 10.00 13.93 2.31
N GLY A 126 9.30 14.98 1.87
CA GLY A 126 8.40 14.92 0.71
C GLY A 126 7.25 13.93 0.87
N ILE A 127 6.89 13.55 2.09
CA ILE A 127 5.85 12.55 2.35
C ILE A 127 4.50 13.23 2.57
N GLN A 128 3.45 12.68 1.96
CA GLN A 128 2.06 13.10 2.16
C GLN A 128 1.69 13.10 3.63
N PHE A 129 1.11 14.19 4.12
CA PHE A 129 0.66 14.28 5.49
C PHE A 129 -0.59 13.42 5.70
N MET A 130 -0.42 12.43 6.58
CA MET A 130 -1.48 11.58 7.10
C MET A 130 -1.27 11.48 8.61
N GLN A 131 -2.31 11.70 9.41
CA GLN A 131 -2.17 11.72 10.90
C GLN A 131 -1.56 10.43 11.48
N PHE A 132 -1.67 9.32 10.77
CA PHE A 132 -1.18 8.03 11.19
C PHE A 132 0.24 7.70 10.72
N ASN A 133 0.96 8.59 10.03
CA ASN A 133 2.35 8.34 9.68
C ASN A 133 3.19 8.13 10.95
N SER A 134 4.20 7.27 10.86
CA SER A 134 4.96 6.79 12.03
C SER A 134 5.53 7.91 12.89
N LEU A 135 5.98 9.01 12.27
CA LEU A 135 6.48 10.20 13.00
C LEU A 135 5.43 10.73 13.99
N PHE A 136 4.19 10.85 13.54
CA PHE A 136 3.10 11.39 14.37
C PHE A 136 2.62 10.36 15.40
N GLN A 137 2.63 9.06 15.05
CA GLN A 137 2.38 8.00 16.02
C GLN A 137 3.42 8.03 17.16
N LEU A 138 4.72 8.10 16.82
CA LEU A 138 5.80 8.17 17.80
C LEU A 138 5.73 9.44 18.65
N ALA A 139 5.40 10.59 18.05
CA ALA A 139 5.20 11.84 18.74
C ALA A 139 4.07 11.75 19.79
N ALA A 140 2.92 11.20 19.38
CA ALA A 140 1.79 10.99 20.29
C ALA A 140 2.15 10.05 21.45
N LEU A 141 2.87 8.96 21.15
CA LEU A 141 3.32 8.01 22.18
C LEU A 141 4.32 8.62 23.15
N ARG A 142 5.23 9.47 22.66
CA ARG A 142 6.18 10.21 23.52
C ARG A 142 5.44 11.18 24.43
N GLN A 143 4.50 11.93 23.89
CA GLN A 143 3.69 12.88 24.67
C GLN A 143 2.84 12.18 25.74
N ALA A 144 2.33 10.98 25.42
CA ALA A 144 1.54 10.18 26.36
C ALA A 144 2.39 9.44 27.42
N GLY A 145 3.73 9.54 27.41
CA GLY A 145 4.60 8.81 28.34
C GLY A 145 4.50 7.28 28.15
N CYS A 146 4.51 6.81 26.92
CA CYS A 146 4.35 5.41 26.60
C CYS A 146 5.52 4.58 27.15
N SER A 147 5.25 3.74 28.15
CA SER A 147 6.27 2.90 28.81
C SER A 147 6.98 1.94 27.85
N ALA A 148 6.30 1.43 26.84
CA ALA A 148 6.92 0.57 25.82
C ALA A 148 7.95 1.35 24.99
N LEU A 149 7.66 2.60 24.61
CA LEU A 149 8.63 3.46 23.92
C LEU A 149 9.83 3.80 24.80
N GLU A 150 9.61 4.04 26.09
CA GLU A 150 10.68 4.33 27.05
C GLU A 150 11.61 3.14 27.30
N ALA A 151 11.07 1.91 27.27
CA ALA A 151 11.80 0.67 27.46
C ALA A 151 12.41 0.09 26.17
N ALA A 152 12.08 0.64 25.01
CA ALA A 152 12.50 0.12 23.73
C ALA A 152 14.00 0.25 23.52
N ASP A 153 14.62 -0.84 23.07
CA ASP A 153 15.97 -0.86 22.47
C ASP A 153 15.88 -0.61 20.97
N LYS A 154 14.89 -1.23 20.29
CA LYS A 154 14.65 -1.06 18.86
C LYS A 154 13.19 -0.76 18.56
N ILE A 155 12.99 -0.05 17.45
CA ILE A 155 11.71 0.22 16.79
C ILE A 155 11.81 -0.44 15.41
N LEU A 156 10.97 -1.45 15.15
CA LEU A 156 10.96 -2.18 13.89
C LEU A 156 9.60 -2.02 13.23
N PHE A 157 9.56 -1.71 11.93
CA PHE A 157 8.32 -1.74 11.18
C PHE A 157 7.74 -3.15 11.14
N VAL A 158 6.45 -3.29 10.89
CA VAL A 158 5.78 -4.60 10.97
C VAL A 158 6.48 -5.68 10.12
N PRO A 159 6.86 -5.46 8.84
CA PRO A 159 7.55 -6.50 8.07
C PRO A 159 8.95 -6.78 8.62
N ASP A 160 9.67 -5.74 9.08
CA ASP A 160 10.98 -5.88 9.70
C ASP A 160 10.92 -6.70 10.99
N ALA A 161 9.87 -6.46 11.80
CA ALA A 161 9.64 -7.20 13.03
C ALA A 161 9.32 -8.69 12.77
N LEU A 162 8.52 -8.98 11.74
CA LEU A 162 8.24 -10.36 11.34
C LEU A 162 9.51 -11.06 10.80
N MET A 163 10.35 -10.35 10.03
CA MET A 163 11.66 -10.86 9.61
C MET A 163 12.58 -11.08 10.83
N TYR A 164 12.56 -10.16 11.81
CA TYR A 164 13.27 -10.32 13.08
C TYR A 164 12.83 -11.57 13.84
N MET A 165 11.54 -11.82 13.96
CA MET A 165 11.01 -13.02 14.64
C MET A 165 11.42 -14.32 13.94
N LEU A 166 11.67 -14.29 12.62
CA LEU A 166 12.15 -15.45 11.86
C LEU A 166 13.66 -15.65 11.92
N THR A 167 14.44 -14.56 12.03
CA THR A 167 15.91 -14.58 11.81
C THR A 167 16.75 -14.13 13.00
N GLY A 168 16.16 -13.38 13.93
CA GLY A 168 16.89 -12.68 15.00
C GLY A 168 17.59 -11.39 14.54
N GLU A 169 17.50 -11.02 13.25
CA GLU A 169 18.20 -9.87 12.68
C GLU A 169 17.32 -8.62 12.66
N ALA A 170 17.68 -7.59 13.42
CA ALA A 170 16.98 -6.31 13.43
C ALA A 170 17.37 -5.46 12.21
N VAL A 171 16.46 -5.32 11.26
CA VAL A 171 16.65 -4.54 10.03
C VAL A 171 15.66 -3.39 9.94
N CYS A 172 15.90 -2.47 9.01
CA CYS A 172 15.04 -1.37 8.66
C CYS A 172 15.02 -1.28 7.12
N GLU A 173 13.99 -1.83 6.51
CA GLU A 173 13.89 -1.92 5.06
C GLU A 173 13.48 -0.56 4.47
N TYR A 174 14.11 -0.18 3.38
CA TYR A 174 14.00 1.16 2.77
C TYR A 174 12.58 1.55 2.37
N THR A 175 11.80 0.64 1.74
CA THR A 175 10.49 1.00 1.21
C THR A 175 9.45 1.19 2.30
N ILE A 176 9.50 0.36 3.36
CA ILE A 176 8.62 0.53 4.52
C ILE A 176 9.02 1.74 5.35
N LEU A 177 10.33 1.95 5.59
CA LEU A 177 10.85 3.13 6.28
C LEU A 177 10.39 4.43 5.59
N SER A 178 10.33 4.44 4.27
CA SER A 178 9.93 5.63 3.50
C SER A 178 8.49 6.08 3.77
N THR A 179 7.64 5.22 4.35
CA THR A 179 6.26 5.61 4.72
C THR A 179 6.18 6.41 6.01
N SER A 180 7.28 6.49 6.75
CA SER A 180 7.33 6.93 8.14
C SER A 180 7.16 8.44 8.39
N GLN A 181 7.37 9.30 7.40
CA GLN A 181 7.46 10.77 7.53
C GLN A 181 8.77 11.26 8.20
N PHE A 182 9.80 10.44 8.35
CA PHE A 182 11.09 10.87 8.89
C PHE A 182 12.31 10.40 8.10
N LEU A 183 12.12 9.77 6.93
CA LEU A 183 13.19 9.47 5.99
C LEU A 183 13.45 10.70 5.10
N ASP A 184 14.71 11.12 4.95
CA ASP A 184 15.12 12.00 3.86
C ASP A 184 15.38 11.16 2.59
N PRO A 185 14.58 11.32 1.52
CA PRO A 185 14.70 10.51 0.31
C PRO A 185 15.99 10.78 -0.49
N ARG A 186 16.69 11.90 -0.23
CA ARG A 186 17.95 12.26 -0.89
C ARG A 186 19.12 11.46 -0.31
N THR A 187 19.17 11.37 1.01
CA THR A 187 20.19 10.62 1.73
C THR A 187 19.83 9.15 1.94
N LYS A 188 18.52 8.83 1.84
CA LYS A 188 17.92 7.53 2.19
C LYS A 188 18.20 7.12 3.63
N ARG A 189 18.24 8.11 4.53
CA ARG A 189 18.50 7.95 5.95
C ARG A 189 17.40 8.66 6.77
N ILE A 190 17.24 8.20 7.99
CA ILE A 190 16.41 8.88 8.98
C ILE A 190 16.96 10.29 9.21
N ASP A 191 16.08 11.29 9.13
CA ASP A 191 16.46 12.67 9.42
C ASP A 191 16.60 12.87 10.94
N PRO A 192 17.81 13.21 11.44
CA PRO A 192 18.08 13.28 12.88
C PRO A 192 17.35 14.44 13.57
N GLU A 193 16.99 15.51 12.83
CA GLU A 193 16.24 16.60 13.41
C GLU A 193 14.79 16.19 13.68
N LEU A 194 14.16 15.47 12.73
CA LEU A 194 12.76 15.05 12.86
C LEU A 194 12.57 14.08 14.03
N VAL A 195 13.40 13.04 14.11
CA VAL A 195 13.29 12.07 15.22
C VAL A 195 13.83 12.63 16.53
N GLY A 196 14.88 13.48 16.48
CA GLY A 196 15.45 14.15 17.65
C GLY A 196 14.47 15.11 18.34
N ALA A 197 13.55 15.74 17.58
CA ALA A 197 12.51 16.61 18.13
C ALA A 197 11.57 15.88 19.12
N ILE A 198 11.49 14.55 19.03
CA ILE A 198 10.71 13.70 19.96
C ILE A 198 11.60 12.80 20.82
N GLY A 199 12.90 13.12 20.91
CA GLY A 199 13.87 12.42 21.77
C GLY A 199 14.21 11.00 21.30
N LEU A 200 14.19 10.76 20.00
CA LEU A 200 14.62 9.52 19.35
C LEU A 200 15.87 9.76 18.52
N ASP A 201 16.59 8.71 18.20
CA ASP A 201 17.73 8.74 17.29
C ASP A 201 17.79 7.52 16.36
N GLU A 202 18.65 7.58 15.35
CA GLU A 202 18.79 6.55 14.32
C GLU A 202 19.18 5.17 14.89
N THR A 203 19.86 5.11 16.03
CA THR A 203 20.32 3.85 16.64
C THR A 203 19.20 2.99 17.20
N MET A 204 18.01 3.60 17.40
CA MET A 204 16.81 2.88 17.82
C MET A 204 16.17 2.07 16.69
N PHE A 205 16.63 2.22 15.45
CA PHE A 205 16.13 1.47 14.31
C PHE A 205 17.10 0.36 13.92
N GLY A 206 16.63 -0.59 13.12
CA GLY A 206 17.47 -1.69 12.66
C GLY A 206 18.53 -1.29 11.63
N ARG A 207 19.36 -2.24 11.23
CA ARG A 207 20.34 -2.09 10.14
C ARG A 207 19.59 -1.82 8.82
N TYR A 208 19.98 -0.76 8.09
CA TYR A 208 19.37 -0.45 6.79
C TYR A 208 19.58 -1.58 5.79
N VAL A 209 18.49 -1.97 5.12
CA VAL A 209 18.51 -2.91 4.01
C VAL A 209 17.65 -2.38 2.87
N ASN A 210 18.00 -2.77 1.64
CA ASN A 210 17.22 -2.46 0.44
C ASN A 210 16.49 -3.72 -0.05
N PRO A 211 15.47 -3.57 -0.89
CA PRO A 211 14.91 -4.72 -1.60
C PRO A 211 16.01 -5.55 -2.29
N CYS A 212 15.91 -6.86 -2.18
CA CYS A 212 16.85 -7.90 -2.60
C CYS A 212 18.07 -8.13 -1.69
N ASP A 213 18.24 -7.39 -0.60
CA ASP A 213 19.29 -7.69 0.37
C ASP A 213 18.92 -8.92 1.21
N ARG A 214 19.90 -9.76 1.51
CA ARG A 214 19.73 -10.86 2.46
C ARG A 214 19.71 -10.32 3.89
N VAL A 215 18.65 -10.69 4.63
CA VAL A 215 18.45 -10.33 6.05
C VAL A 215 19.20 -11.32 6.93
N GLY A 216 18.86 -12.58 6.84
CA GLY A 216 19.42 -13.67 7.63
C GLY A 216 18.93 -15.03 7.11
N CYS A 217 18.93 -16.03 7.99
CA CYS A 217 18.28 -17.33 7.76
C CYS A 217 17.34 -17.62 8.92
N LEU A 218 16.42 -18.56 8.73
CA LEU A 218 15.57 -19.07 9.81
C LEU A 218 16.42 -19.48 11.02
N THR A 219 16.02 -19.05 12.22
CA THR A 219 16.67 -19.46 13.46
C THR A 219 16.53 -20.96 13.70
N PRO A 220 17.39 -21.60 14.50
CA PRO A 220 17.25 -23.02 14.84
C PRO A 220 15.86 -23.37 15.41
N GLU A 221 15.27 -22.48 16.21
CA GLU A 221 13.92 -22.63 16.76
C GLU A 221 12.86 -22.69 15.64
N VAL A 222 12.93 -21.74 14.70
CA VAL A 222 11.98 -21.72 13.56
C VAL A 222 12.18 -22.91 12.63
N GLN A 223 13.44 -23.35 12.43
CA GLN A 223 13.73 -24.59 11.69
C GLN A 223 13.07 -25.82 12.34
N GLU A 224 13.19 -25.95 13.66
CA GLU A 224 12.56 -27.04 14.41
C GLU A 224 11.02 -26.96 14.33
N MET A 225 10.46 -25.77 14.51
CA MET A 225 8.99 -25.55 14.46
C MET A 225 8.40 -25.88 13.09
N THR A 226 9.10 -25.61 12.01
CA THR A 226 8.58 -25.73 10.64
C THR A 226 8.99 -27.02 9.94
N GLY A 227 10.09 -27.67 10.38
CA GLY A 227 10.71 -28.79 9.68
C GLY A 227 11.57 -28.39 8.48
N LEU A 228 11.78 -27.08 8.25
CA LEU A 228 12.62 -26.56 7.20
C LEU A 228 14.08 -26.40 7.67
N GLY A 229 15.03 -26.35 6.72
CA GLY A 229 16.41 -25.99 7.00
C GLY A 229 16.64 -24.50 7.21
N ALA A 230 17.89 -24.05 7.17
CA ALA A 230 18.30 -22.65 7.28
C ALA A 230 17.94 -21.86 6.02
N VAL A 231 16.67 -21.73 5.71
CA VAL A 231 16.17 -20.98 4.54
C VAL A 231 16.48 -19.51 4.69
N PRO A 232 17.03 -18.84 3.65
CA PRO A 232 17.29 -17.41 3.67
C PRO A 232 16.00 -16.59 3.74
N VAL A 233 16.03 -15.50 4.53
CA VAL A 233 15.04 -14.44 4.49
C VAL A 233 15.64 -13.26 3.73
N VAL A 234 14.91 -12.76 2.74
CA VAL A 234 15.33 -11.69 1.85
C VAL A 234 14.41 -10.49 2.07
N ALA A 235 14.98 -9.31 2.23
CA ALA A 235 14.21 -8.08 2.19
C ALA A 235 13.63 -7.91 0.78
N VAL A 236 12.32 -7.86 0.70
CA VAL A 236 11.59 -7.44 -0.51
C VAL A 236 11.19 -5.98 -0.34
N ALA A 237 10.38 -5.41 -1.21
CA ALA A 237 9.75 -4.14 -0.88
C ALA A 237 8.77 -4.39 0.29
N GLY A 238 9.18 -4.05 1.50
CA GLY A 238 8.44 -4.33 2.74
C GLY A 238 7.09 -3.61 2.82
N HIS A 239 6.93 -2.49 2.10
CA HIS A 239 5.64 -1.85 1.88
C HIS A 239 4.89 -2.53 0.72
N ASP A 240 3.69 -3.07 0.98
CA ASP A 240 2.85 -3.79 0.02
C ASP A 240 2.68 -3.05 -1.32
N THR A 241 2.47 -1.73 -1.27
CA THR A 241 2.41 -0.90 -2.47
C THR A 241 3.75 -0.83 -3.19
N GLY A 242 4.87 -0.87 -2.49
CA GLY A 242 6.20 -0.96 -3.10
C GLY A 242 6.37 -2.25 -3.91
N ALA A 243 5.97 -3.38 -3.33
CA ALA A 243 5.95 -4.67 -4.01
C ALA A 243 4.96 -4.67 -5.19
N ALA A 244 3.76 -4.10 -5.00
CA ALA A 244 2.77 -3.98 -6.06
C ALA A 244 3.28 -3.16 -7.27
N VAL A 245 3.93 -2.02 -7.03
CA VAL A 245 4.51 -1.18 -8.11
C VAL A 245 5.67 -1.88 -8.80
N ALA A 246 6.47 -2.66 -8.09
CA ALA A 246 7.50 -3.50 -8.67
C ALA A 246 6.94 -4.46 -9.72
N SER A 247 5.70 -4.95 -9.53
CA SER A 247 5.02 -5.88 -10.45
C SER A 247 4.37 -5.22 -11.67
N VAL A 248 4.37 -3.90 -11.78
CA VAL A 248 3.77 -3.22 -12.94
C VAL A 248 4.44 -3.67 -14.23
N PRO A 249 3.70 -4.26 -15.20
CA PRO A 249 4.29 -4.84 -16.42
C PRO A 249 4.58 -3.77 -17.48
N ALA A 250 5.28 -2.70 -17.09
CA ALA A 250 5.61 -1.59 -17.98
C ALA A 250 6.87 -1.88 -18.78
N ALA A 251 6.80 -1.65 -20.10
CA ALA A 251 7.92 -1.87 -21.02
C ALA A 251 8.89 -0.68 -21.09
N ASN A 252 8.51 0.48 -20.60
CA ASN A 252 9.29 1.72 -20.60
C ASN A 252 8.88 2.62 -19.41
N PRO A 253 9.63 3.69 -19.09
CA PRO A 253 9.33 4.54 -17.93
C PRO A 253 8.16 5.53 -18.12
N HIS A 254 7.56 5.62 -19.32
CA HIS A 254 6.51 6.61 -19.66
C HIS A 254 5.11 6.17 -19.18
N PHE A 255 5.00 5.75 -17.96
CA PHE A 255 3.74 5.26 -17.40
C PHE A 255 3.42 5.90 -16.06
N ALA A 256 2.13 5.95 -15.74
CA ALA A 256 1.64 6.06 -14.38
C ALA A 256 1.10 4.70 -13.92
N TYR A 257 1.05 4.50 -12.61
CA TYR A 257 0.41 3.34 -12.01
C TYR A 257 -0.71 3.77 -11.06
N LEU A 258 -1.70 2.91 -10.93
CA LEU A 258 -2.76 3.00 -9.93
C LEU A 258 -2.84 1.66 -9.19
N SER A 259 -2.41 1.63 -7.94
CA SER A 259 -2.71 0.51 -7.05
C SER A 259 -4.12 0.70 -6.51
N CYS A 260 -5.06 -0.09 -7.04
CA CYS A 260 -6.49 0.04 -6.79
C CYS A 260 -6.99 -1.03 -5.82
N GLY A 261 -7.22 -0.63 -4.58
CA GLY A 261 -7.71 -1.47 -3.49
C GLY A 261 -8.61 -0.66 -2.56
N THR A 262 -8.55 -0.93 -1.26
CA THR A 262 -9.21 -0.12 -0.22
C THR A 262 -8.82 1.36 -0.36
N TRP A 263 -7.53 1.61 -0.51
CA TRP A 263 -6.95 2.86 -0.98
C TRP A 263 -6.71 2.79 -2.49
N SER A 264 -6.59 3.94 -3.12
CA SER A 264 -6.13 4.11 -4.50
C SER A 264 -4.87 4.95 -4.50
N LEU A 265 -3.73 4.33 -4.84
CA LEU A 265 -2.45 5.00 -4.86
C LEU A 265 -2.05 5.26 -6.31
N LEU A 266 -2.20 6.52 -6.74
CA LEU A 266 -1.92 6.95 -8.11
C LEU A 266 -0.58 7.68 -8.17
N GLY A 267 0.35 7.20 -8.99
CA GLY A 267 1.69 7.75 -9.04
C GLY A 267 2.50 7.38 -10.27
N ILE A 268 3.76 7.81 -10.23
CA ILE A 268 4.82 7.52 -11.22
C ILE A 268 6.07 7.02 -10.50
N GLU A 269 6.90 6.28 -11.20
CA GLU A 269 8.27 5.99 -10.74
C GLU A 269 9.24 7.02 -11.33
N VAL A 270 10.04 7.61 -10.47
CA VAL A 270 11.05 8.59 -10.84
C VAL A 270 12.39 8.24 -10.20
N LYS A 271 13.49 8.76 -10.74
CA LYS A 271 14.82 8.55 -10.17
C LYS A 271 15.00 9.31 -8.86
N ASP A 272 14.63 10.58 -8.88
CA ASP A 272 14.85 11.52 -7.78
C ASP A 272 13.50 11.98 -7.20
N ALA A 273 13.47 12.29 -5.90
CA ALA A 273 12.27 12.77 -5.23
C ALA A 273 11.83 14.14 -5.79
N ILE A 274 10.52 14.32 -5.95
CA ILE A 274 9.90 15.58 -6.39
C ILE A 274 9.38 16.33 -5.17
N ILE A 275 10.19 17.25 -4.64
CA ILE A 275 9.86 18.04 -3.45
C ILE A 275 9.94 19.50 -3.80
N ASN A 276 8.80 20.15 -3.95
CA ASN A 276 8.67 21.57 -4.29
C ASN A 276 7.33 22.14 -3.76
N ALA A 277 7.10 23.44 -3.97
CA ALA A 277 5.89 24.11 -3.48
C ALA A 277 4.59 23.46 -3.98
N LYS A 278 4.53 23.03 -5.24
CA LYS A 278 3.34 22.40 -5.82
C LYS A 278 3.13 20.96 -5.31
N SER A 279 4.18 20.15 -5.17
CA SER A 279 4.05 18.81 -4.60
C SER A 279 3.60 18.88 -3.13
N PHE A 280 4.02 19.92 -2.40
CA PHE A 280 3.53 20.22 -1.06
C PHE A 280 2.06 20.66 -1.07
N GLU A 281 1.68 21.59 -1.93
CA GLU A 281 0.30 22.08 -2.08
C GLU A 281 -0.66 20.95 -2.42
N TYR A 282 -0.29 20.09 -3.38
CA TYR A 282 -1.10 18.93 -3.79
C TYR A 282 -0.99 17.76 -2.82
N ASN A 283 -0.15 17.87 -1.79
CA ASN A 283 0.09 16.85 -0.76
C ASN A 283 0.44 15.49 -1.38
N PHE A 284 1.51 15.45 -2.20
CA PHE A 284 2.07 14.23 -2.75
C PHE A 284 3.09 13.60 -1.81
N THR A 285 3.37 12.31 -2.02
CA THR A 285 4.36 11.53 -1.28
C THR A 285 5.49 11.03 -2.18
N ASN A 286 6.70 10.95 -1.65
CA ASN A 286 7.90 10.43 -2.28
C ASN A 286 8.38 9.19 -1.54
N GLU A 287 7.78 8.05 -1.80
CA GLU A 287 8.09 6.81 -1.13
C GLU A 287 9.20 6.04 -1.85
N GLY A 288 9.97 5.24 -1.12
CA GLY A 288 11.03 4.41 -1.67
C GLY A 288 10.52 3.35 -2.64
N GLY A 289 11.17 3.24 -3.78
CA GLY A 289 10.95 2.21 -4.80
C GLY A 289 12.09 1.19 -4.86
N ILE A 290 12.01 0.29 -5.81
CA ILE A 290 13.06 -0.69 -6.07
C ILE A 290 14.19 -0.09 -6.91
N GLU A 291 15.40 -0.69 -6.84
CA GLU A 291 16.60 -0.22 -7.55
C GLU A 291 16.90 1.28 -7.34
N GLY A 292 16.54 1.79 -6.16
CA GLY A 292 16.82 3.17 -5.78
C GLY A 292 15.90 4.21 -6.39
N THR A 293 14.81 3.81 -7.03
CA THR A 293 13.77 4.72 -7.53
C THR A 293 12.95 5.32 -6.39
N THR A 294 12.21 6.35 -6.72
CA THR A 294 11.19 6.98 -5.87
C THR A 294 9.82 6.76 -6.50
N ARG A 295 8.88 6.30 -5.71
CA ARG A 295 7.45 6.26 -6.05
C ARG A 295 6.84 7.61 -5.67
N PHE A 296 6.66 8.48 -6.66
CA PHE A 296 5.99 9.76 -6.47
C PHE A 296 4.51 9.57 -6.70
N LEU A 297 3.71 9.63 -5.64
CA LEU A 297 2.30 9.27 -5.70
C LEU A 297 1.41 10.12 -4.77
N LYS A 298 0.11 9.95 -4.92
CA LYS A 298 -0.90 10.47 -4.01
C LYS A 298 -1.81 9.33 -3.55
N ASN A 299 -2.00 9.22 -2.23
CA ASN A 299 -3.01 8.37 -1.65
C ASN A 299 -4.39 9.03 -1.82
N ILE A 300 -5.33 8.28 -2.34
CA ILE A 300 -6.72 8.67 -2.59
C ILE A 300 -7.61 7.65 -1.88
N CYS A 301 -8.72 8.07 -1.29
CA CYS A 301 -9.71 7.14 -0.80
C CYS A 301 -10.28 6.31 -1.96
N GLY A 302 -10.10 5.00 -1.92
CA GLY A 302 -10.41 4.10 -3.03
C GLY A 302 -11.74 3.36 -2.86
N MET A 303 -11.70 2.03 -3.05
CA MET A 303 -12.87 1.16 -2.97
C MET A 303 -13.48 1.05 -1.56
N TRP A 304 -12.83 1.63 -0.54
CA TRP A 304 -13.35 1.72 0.82
C TRP A 304 -14.79 2.25 0.87
N ILE A 305 -15.09 3.32 0.12
CA ILE A 305 -16.41 3.94 0.09
C ILE A 305 -17.45 2.93 -0.42
N PHE A 306 -17.17 2.27 -1.55
CA PHE A 306 -18.07 1.25 -2.11
C PHE A 306 -18.26 0.06 -1.15
N GLU A 307 -17.17 -0.45 -0.56
CA GLU A 307 -17.24 -1.59 0.37
C GLU A 307 -18.02 -1.26 1.66
N ARG A 308 -17.95 -0.04 2.13
CA ARG A 308 -18.76 0.41 3.27
C ARG A 308 -20.25 0.49 2.89
N CYS A 309 -20.59 1.10 1.76
CA CYS A 309 -21.98 1.15 1.27
C CYS A 309 -22.54 -0.24 1.03
N ARG A 310 -21.76 -1.14 0.41
CA ARG A 310 -22.18 -2.53 0.13
C ARG A 310 -22.59 -3.30 1.39
N LYS A 311 -21.95 -3.04 2.53
CA LYS A 311 -22.30 -3.67 3.81
C LYS A 311 -23.61 -3.13 4.41
N GLU A 312 -24.05 -1.96 3.98
CA GLU A 312 -25.27 -1.30 4.47
C GLU A 312 -26.49 -1.65 3.59
N TRP A 313 -26.30 -1.99 2.31
CA TRP A 313 -27.40 -2.33 1.41
C TRP A 313 -27.97 -3.71 1.70
N THR A 314 -29.30 -3.77 1.80
CA THR A 314 -30.06 -5.01 2.05
C THR A 314 -30.77 -5.54 0.80
N ASP A 315 -30.92 -4.70 -0.22
CA ASP A 315 -31.64 -4.95 -1.47
C ASP A 315 -30.72 -5.12 -2.69
N ALA A 316 -29.41 -4.97 -2.50
CA ALA A 316 -28.42 -5.13 -3.55
C ALA A 316 -28.05 -6.61 -3.79
N PRO A 317 -27.67 -6.99 -5.03
CA PRO A 317 -27.12 -8.31 -5.28
C PRO A 317 -25.91 -8.61 -4.37
N SER A 318 -25.85 -9.82 -3.84
CA SER A 318 -24.71 -10.26 -3.00
C SER A 318 -23.43 -10.50 -3.82
N ASP A 319 -23.60 -10.91 -5.09
CA ASP A 319 -22.50 -11.07 -6.05
C ASP A 319 -22.04 -9.69 -6.55
N ILE A 320 -20.75 -9.37 -6.32
CA ILE A 320 -20.21 -8.05 -6.65
C ILE A 320 -20.25 -7.76 -8.15
N PRO A 321 -19.81 -8.64 -9.05
CA PRO A 321 -19.96 -8.43 -10.48
C PRO A 321 -21.40 -8.14 -10.92
N ALA A 322 -22.37 -8.90 -10.43
CA ALA A 322 -23.79 -8.69 -10.75
C ALA A 322 -24.31 -7.35 -10.22
N LEU A 323 -23.90 -6.95 -9.00
CA LEU A 323 -24.25 -5.65 -8.43
C LEU A 323 -23.72 -4.50 -9.29
N ILE A 324 -22.45 -4.60 -9.71
CA ILE A 324 -21.81 -3.57 -10.53
C ILE A 324 -22.51 -3.46 -11.89
N GLU A 325 -22.74 -4.58 -12.57
CA GLU A 325 -23.39 -4.61 -13.89
C GLU A 325 -24.82 -4.02 -13.83
N ASP A 326 -25.59 -4.42 -12.82
CA ASP A 326 -26.93 -3.88 -12.61
C ASP A 326 -26.93 -2.37 -12.31
N SER A 327 -25.93 -1.90 -11.58
CA SER A 327 -25.75 -0.47 -11.26
C SER A 327 -25.46 0.40 -12.49
N MET A 328 -24.91 -0.18 -13.56
CA MET A 328 -24.66 0.56 -14.80
C MET A 328 -25.95 0.94 -15.57
N GLN A 329 -27.10 0.42 -15.17
CA GLN A 329 -28.41 0.83 -15.69
C GLN A 329 -28.85 2.20 -15.13
N ALA A 330 -28.27 2.67 -14.04
CA ALA A 330 -28.58 4.01 -13.51
C ALA A 330 -28.10 5.11 -14.48
N PRO A 331 -28.77 6.29 -14.51
CA PRO A 331 -28.37 7.41 -15.36
C PRO A 331 -26.93 7.87 -15.01
N ALA A 332 -26.15 8.18 -16.05
CA ALA A 332 -24.77 8.66 -15.89
C ALA A 332 -24.71 10.09 -15.34
N PHE A 333 -23.65 10.38 -14.60
CA PHE A 333 -23.24 11.73 -14.19
C PHE A 333 -24.30 12.53 -13.42
N GLN A 334 -25.12 11.87 -12.60
CA GLN A 334 -26.18 12.56 -11.84
C GLN A 334 -25.59 13.37 -10.67
N CYS A 335 -24.63 12.80 -9.95
CA CYS A 335 -23.97 13.43 -8.81
C CYS A 335 -22.55 12.91 -8.64
N PHE A 336 -21.74 13.68 -7.93
CA PHE A 336 -20.33 13.35 -7.65
C PHE A 336 -20.00 13.64 -6.20
N ILE A 337 -19.00 12.91 -5.69
CA ILE A 337 -18.37 13.16 -4.39
C ILE A 337 -16.87 13.39 -4.58
N ASN A 338 -16.27 14.20 -3.72
CA ASN A 338 -14.81 14.17 -3.58
C ASN A 338 -14.46 13.00 -2.64
N PRO A 339 -13.85 11.89 -3.11
CA PRO A 339 -13.59 10.72 -2.26
C PRO A 339 -12.72 11.02 -1.06
N ASP A 340 -11.89 12.07 -1.13
CA ASP A 340 -10.97 12.48 -0.06
C ASP A 340 -11.58 13.49 0.91
N ALA A 341 -12.88 13.80 0.80
CA ALA A 341 -13.55 14.71 1.73
C ALA A 341 -13.58 14.09 3.15
N PRO A 342 -13.42 14.91 4.19
CA PRO A 342 -13.46 14.45 5.59
C PRO A 342 -14.75 13.69 5.95
N ASP A 343 -15.85 14.00 5.27
CA ASP A 343 -17.17 13.36 5.41
C ASP A 343 -17.08 11.82 5.27
N PHE A 344 -16.11 11.29 4.51
CA PHE A 344 -15.97 9.87 4.20
C PHE A 344 -14.88 9.13 4.99
N ALA A 345 -14.16 9.81 5.88
CA ALA A 345 -13.09 9.18 6.64
C ALA A 345 -13.61 8.11 7.63
N HIS A 346 -14.58 8.45 8.47
CA HIS A 346 -15.12 7.56 9.50
C HIS A 346 -16.62 7.77 9.77
N PRO A 347 -17.50 7.80 8.75
CA PRO A 347 -18.93 8.00 8.98
C PRO A 347 -19.54 6.76 9.66
N VAL A 348 -20.59 6.99 10.45
CA VAL A 348 -21.42 5.90 11.01
C VAL A 348 -22.10 5.12 9.89
N SER A 349 -22.71 5.84 8.93
CA SER A 349 -23.24 5.30 7.69
C SER A 349 -22.61 6.00 6.49
N MET A 350 -22.00 5.23 5.60
CA MET A 350 -21.40 5.75 4.37
C MET A 350 -22.49 6.16 3.37
N VAL A 351 -23.58 5.43 3.33
CA VAL A 351 -24.74 5.75 2.48
C VAL A 351 -25.30 7.14 2.83
N GLU A 352 -25.54 7.41 4.11
CA GLU A 352 -26.06 8.71 4.54
C GLU A 352 -25.00 9.83 4.38
N ALA A 353 -23.72 9.53 4.57
CA ALA A 353 -22.64 10.51 4.32
C ALA A 353 -22.63 10.98 2.86
N ILE A 354 -22.77 10.05 1.89
CA ILE A 354 -22.84 10.39 0.46
C ILE A 354 -24.10 11.22 0.15
N ARG A 355 -25.26 10.82 0.68
CA ARG A 355 -26.52 11.57 0.49
C ARG A 355 -26.39 12.99 1.02
N HIS A 356 -25.92 13.13 2.24
CA HIS A 356 -25.70 14.44 2.85
C HIS A 356 -24.70 15.30 2.08
N TYR A 357 -23.62 14.69 1.59
CA TYR A 357 -22.64 15.39 0.76
C TYR A 357 -23.27 15.93 -0.53
N CYS A 358 -24.07 15.13 -1.24
CA CYS A 358 -24.77 15.55 -2.45
C CYS A 358 -25.82 16.64 -2.16
N GLU A 359 -26.58 16.53 -1.05
CA GLU A 359 -27.52 17.55 -0.60
C GLU A 359 -26.82 18.88 -0.30
N LYS A 360 -25.75 18.83 0.51
CA LYS A 360 -24.93 19.99 0.91
C LYS A 360 -24.32 20.72 -0.30
N THR A 361 -23.99 19.98 -1.36
CA THR A 361 -23.40 20.53 -2.60
C THR A 361 -24.44 20.85 -3.66
N GLY A 362 -25.73 20.73 -3.35
CA GLY A 362 -26.84 21.08 -4.26
C GLY A 362 -26.97 20.16 -5.47
N GLN A 363 -26.53 18.91 -5.35
CA GLN A 363 -26.60 17.92 -6.41
C GLN A 363 -27.82 17.00 -6.26
N HIS A 364 -28.08 16.17 -7.29
CA HIS A 364 -29.00 15.05 -7.16
C HIS A 364 -28.57 14.14 -6.01
N VAL A 365 -29.52 13.78 -5.13
CA VAL A 365 -29.25 12.86 -4.01
C VAL A 365 -29.50 11.42 -4.49
N PRO A 366 -28.45 10.58 -4.57
CA PRO A 366 -28.57 9.25 -5.15
C PRO A 366 -29.50 8.34 -4.37
N GLN A 367 -30.38 7.61 -5.09
CA GLN A 367 -31.36 6.71 -4.53
C GLN A 367 -31.01 5.26 -4.79
N GLY A 368 -31.01 4.43 -3.72
CA GLY A 368 -30.69 3.02 -3.81
C GLY A 368 -29.23 2.74 -4.21
N TYR A 369 -28.88 1.47 -4.26
CA TYR A 369 -27.50 1.03 -4.52
C TYR A 369 -27.02 1.33 -5.95
N ARG A 370 -27.92 1.35 -6.95
CA ARG A 370 -27.54 1.56 -8.36
C ARG A 370 -26.96 2.95 -8.60
N GLU A 371 -27.71 3.99 -8.24
CA GLU A 371 -27.26 5.38 -8.40
C GLU A 371 -26.05 5.67 -7.50
N MET A 372 -26.02 5.10 -6.28
CA MET A 372 -24.92 5.25 -5.35
C MET A 372 -23.62 4.64 -5.89
N THR A 373 -23.68 3.41 -6.41
CA THR A 373 -22.52 2.73 -7.01
C THR A 373 -21.97 3.53 -8.18
N ARG A 374 -22.88 4.03 -9.04
CA ARG A 374 -22.49 4.82 -10.20
C ARG A 374 -21.83 6.14 -9.79
N CYS A 375 -22.43 6.86 -8.83
CA CYS A 375 -21.85 8.06 -8.23
C CYS A 375 -20.42 7.80 -7.72
N ILE A 376 -20.20 6.72 -6.98
CA ILE A 376 -18.90 6.37 -6.43
C ILE A 376 -17.88 6.13 -7.54
N PHE A 377 -18.20 5.29 -8.54
CA PHE A 377 -17.23 4.92 -9.58
C PHE A 377 -16.92 6.07 -10.54
N GLU A 378 -17.90 6.87 -10.90
CA GLU A 378 -17.69 8.08 -11.69
C GLU A 378 -16.84 9.09 -10.94
N SER A 379 -17.10 9.27 -9.65
CA SER A 379 -16.31 10.16 -8.78
C SER A 379 -14.85 9.69 -8.64
N LEU A 380 -14.62 8.40 -8.45
CA LEU A 380 -13.26 7.83 -8.41
C LEU A 380 -12.52 8.09 -9.72
N ALA A 381 -13.16 7.82 -10.87
CA ALA A 381 -12.54 8.06 -12.17
C ALA A 381 -12.22 9.55 -12.42
N LEU A 382 -13.10 10.47 -11.97
CA LEU A 382 -12.86 11.92 -12.05
C LEU A 382 -11.73 12.36 -11.09
N ARG A 383 -11.66 11.78 -9.90
CA ARG A 383 -10.57 12.03 -8.97
C ARG A 383 -9.23 11.54 -9.51
N TYR A 384 -9.21 10.38 -10.16
CA TYR A 384 -7.99 9.89 -10.84
C TYR A 384 -7.55 10.83 -11.97
N ARG A 385 -8.50 11.39 -12.76
CA ARG A 385 -8.20 12.43 -13.74
C ARG A 385 -7.56 13.66 -13.11
N GLN A 386 -8.12 14.16 -12.01
CA GLN A 386 -7.61 15.34 -11.32
C GLN A 386 -6.16 15.11 -10.85
N VAL A 387 -5.92 13.98 -10.17
CA VAL A 387 -4.57 13.63 -9.69
C VAL A 387 -3.61 13.37 -10.85
N MET A 388 -4.10 12.78 -11.96
CA MET A 388 -3.31 12.62 -13.19
C MET A 388 -2.91 13.97 -13.79
N GLY A 389 -3.77 14.99 -13.71
CA GLY A 389 -3.45 16.35 -14.09
C GLY A 389 -2.27 16.91 -13.28
N TYR A 390 -2.30 16.74 -11.96
CA TYR A 390 -1.20 17.14 -11.08
C TYR A 390 0.09 16.35 -11.36
N LEU A 391 -0.02 15.04 -11.63
CA LEU A 391 1.14 14.23 -12.01
C LEU A 391 1.75 14.72 -13.33
N LYS A 392 0.95 15.01 -14.35
CA LYS A 392 1.44 15.53 -15.63
C LYS A 392 2.14 16.88 -15.48
N GLU A 393 1.71 17.73 -14.54
CA GLU A 393 2.34 19.00 -14.24
C GLU A 393 3.70 18.84 -13.53
N LEU A 394 3.81 17.84 -12.64
CA LEU A 394 4.99 17.63 -11.79
C LEU A 394 5.99 16.63 -12.37
N SER A 395 5.56 15.79 -13.29
CA SER A 395 6.38 14.70 -13.84
C SER A 395 7.52 15.25 -14.72
N PRO A 396 8.75 14.74 -14.55
CA PRO A 396 9.87 15.07 -15.44
C PRO A 396 9.77 14.38 -16.81
N MET A 397 8.77 13.50 -17.02
CA MET A 397 8.59 12.74 -18.25
C MET A 397 7.12 12.71 -18.68
N ALA A 398 6.88 12.46 -19.97
CA ALA A 398 5.53 12.25 -20.47
C ALA A 398 4.90 11.00 -19.87
N ILE A 399 3.60 11.07 -19.56
CA ILE A 399 2.80 9.91 -19.11
C ILE A 399 1.90 9.48 -20.28
N GLU A 400 2.18 8.32 -20.84
CA GLU A 400 1.52 7.81 -22.05
C GLU A 400 0.45 6.76 -21.75
N LYS A 401 0.55 6.11 -20.58
CA LYS A 401 -0.28 4.96 -20.21
C LYS A 401 -0.48 4.91 -18.71
N LEU A 402 -1.63 4.36 -18.28
CA LEU A 402 -1.92 4.07 -16.90
C LEU A 402 -2.01 2.56 -16.68
N HIS A 403 -1.14 1.99 -15.85
CA HIS A 403 -1.25 0.61 -15.38
C HIS A 403 -2.05 0.57 -14.09
N VAL A 404 -3.10 -0.27 -14.04
CA VAL A 404 -3.92 -0.45 -12.83
C VAL A 404 -3.71 -1.86 -12.29
N ILE A 405 -3.21 -1.94 -11.05
CA ILE A 405 -2.88 -3.17 -10.33
C ILE A 405 -3.75 -3.32 -9.09
N GLY A 406 -3.77 -4.53 -8.53
CA GLY A 406 -4.56 -4.83 -7.33
C GLY A 406 -6.00 -5.23 -7.62
N GLY A 407 -6.77 -5.54 -6.56
CA GLY A 407 -8.11 -6.12 -6.66
C GLY A 407 -9.13 -5.30 -7.46
N GLY A 408 -9.03 -3.97 -7.39
CA GLY A 408 -9.92 -3.06 -8.12
C GLY A 408 -9.75 -3.12 -9.65
N SER A 409 -8.62 -3.63 -10.16
CA SER A 409 -8.39 -3.83 -11.60
C SER A 409 -9.35 -4.85 -12.24
N ARG A 410 -10.03 -5.67 -11.43
CA ARG A 410 -11.08 -6.58 -11.89
C ARG A 410 -12.38 -5.87 -12.29
N ASN A 411 -12.59 -4.63 -11.82
CA ASN A 411 -13.78 -3.86 -12.15
C ASN A 411 -13.64 -3.20 -13.53
N GLY A 412 -14.11 -3.89 -14.58
CA GLY A 412 -14.01 -3.41 -15.95
C GLY A 412 -14.68 -2.07 -16.21
N HIS A 413 -15.81 -1.77 -15.53
CA HIS A 413 -16.47 -0.47 -15.65
C HIS A 413 -15.64 0.66 -15.08
N LEU A 414 -15.06 0.48 -13.88
CA LEU A 414 -14.15 1.47 -13.30
C LEU A 414 -12.91 1.67 -14.16
N MET A 415 -12.37 0.60 -14.76
CA MET A 415 -11.22 0.69 -15.68
C MET A 415 -11.57 1.48 -16.94
N GLN A 416 -12.73 1.21 -17.55
CA GLN A 416 -13.19 1.97 -18.72
C GLN A 416 -13.49 3.43 -18.35
N PHE A 417 -14.14 3.71 -17.21
CA PHE A 417 -14.38 5.07 -16.73
C PHE A 417 -13.06 5.81 -16.48
N THR A 418 -12.07 5.12 -15.93
CA THR A 418 -10.73 5.68 -15.71
C THR A 418 -10.05 6.03 -17.04
N ALA A 419 -10.11 5.15 -18.04
CA ALA A 419 -9.58 5.44 -19.36
C ALA A 419 -10.27 6.65 -20.00
N ASN A 420 -11.60 6.67 -19.97
CA ASN A 420 -12.42 7.75 -20.53
C ASN A 420 -12.14 9.08 -19.85
N SER A 421 -12.08 9.09 -18.52
CA SER A 421 -11.87 10.29 -17.71
C SER A 421 -10.45 10.86 -17.87
N THR A 422 -9.43 10.01 -17.81
CA THR A 422 -8.02 10.46 -17.88
C THR A 422 -7.53 10.76 -19.31
N GLY A 423 -8.26 10.25 -20.31
CA GLY A 423 -7.84 10.30 -21.72
C GLY A 423 -6.61 9.45 -22.04
N LEU A 424 -6.25 8.51 -21.15
CA LEU A 424 -5.10 7.62 -21.30
C LEU A 424 -5.54 6.17 -21.51
N PRO A 425 -4.82 5.38 -22.31
CA PRO A 425 -4.97 3.93 -22.31
C PRO A 425 -4.73 3.37 -20.91
N VAL A 426 -5.63 2.51 -20.43
CA VAL A 426 -5.51 1.78 -19.17
C VAL A 426 -5.17 0.34 -19.44
N VAL A 427 -4.18 -0.21 -18.73
CA VAL A 427 -3.82 -1.63 -18.74
C VAL A 427 -4.07 -2.18 -17.33
N ALA A 428 -5.05 -3.05 -17.20
CA ALA A 428 -5.48 -3.65 -15.94
C ALA A 428 -4.79 -5.01 -15.71
N GLY A 429 -4.20 -5.17 -14.53
CA GLY A 429 -3.44 -6.33 -14.06
C GLY A 429 -1.97 -5.99 -13.80
N PRO A 430 -1.32 -6.80 -12.94
CA PRO A 430 -1.83 -7.96 -12.21
C PRO A 430 -2.79 -7.61 -11.07
N VAL A 431 -3.73 -8.50 -10.81
CA VAL A 431 -4.63 -8.40 -9.66
C VAL A 431 -3.88 -8.63 -8.35
N GLU A 432 -2.98 -9.62 -8.37
CA GLU A 432 -2.17 -10.07 -7.23
C GLU A 432 -0.78 -9.41 -7.27
N GLY A 433 -0.74 -8.10 -7.56
CA GLY A 433 0.49 -7.36 -7.83
C GLY A 433 1.51 -7.44 -6.70
N THR A 434 1.05 -7.31 -5.45
CA THR A 434 1.92 -7.35 -4.25
C THR A 434 2.68 -8.67 -4.16
N ALA A 435 1.96 -9.80 -4.17
CA ALA A 435 2.58 -11.12 -4.11
C ALA A 435 3.54 -11.37 -5.29
N ILE A 436 3.16 -10.96 -6.49
CA ILE A 436 3.99 -11.07 -7.70
C ILE A 436 5.28 -10.27 -7.54
N GLY A 437 5.19 -9.03 -7.08
CA GLY A 437 6.36 -8.18 -6.83
C GLY A 437 7.29 -8.79 -5.78
N ASN A 438 6.72 -9.27 -4.67
CA ASN A 438 7.46 -9.95 -3.62
C ASN A 438 8.25 -11.15 -4.17
N ILE A 439 7.60 -12.08 -4.87
CA ILE A 439 8.23 -13.27 -5.45
C ILE A 439 9.33 -12.88 -6.44
N MET A 440 9.06 -11.92 -7.31
CA MET A 440 10.03 -11.53 -8.34
C MET A 440 11.24 -10.79 -7.77
N LEU A 441 11.09 -10.04 -6.66
CA LEU A 441 12.22 -9.45 -5.93
C LEU A 441 13.07 -10.53 -5.26
N GLN A 442 12.48 -11.60 -4.74
CA GLN A 442 13.21 -12.77 -4.25
C GLN A 442 13.96 -13.48 -5.40
N ALA A 443 13.32 -13.65 -6.56
CA ALA A 443 13.97 -14.22 -7.74
C ALA A 443 15.15 -13.38 -8.23
N LYS A 444 15.03 -12.04 -8.14
CA LYS A 444 16.14 -11.12 -8.42
C LYS A 444 17.26 -11.27 -7.40
N ALA A 445 16.98 -11.37 -6.11
CA ALA A 445 17.97 -11.63 -5.06
C ALA A 445 18.69 -12.96 -5.26
N ALA A 446 18.01 -13.96 -5.81
CA ALA A 446 18.60 -15.27 -6.18
C ALA A 446 19.41 -15.25 -7.48
N GLY A 447 19.49 -14.10 -8.16
CA GLY A 447 20.21 -13.94 -9.44
C GLY A 447 19.54 -14.62 -10.64
N MET A 448 18.24 -14.87 -10.56
CA MET A 448 17.45 -15.42 -11.69
C MET A 448 16.92 -14.32 -12.62
N VAL A 449 16.91 -13.09 -12.13
CA VAL A 449 16.47 -11.89 -12.85
C VAL A 449 17.54 -10.82 -12.69
N SER A 450 17.94 -10.18 -13.79
CA SER A 450 19.06 -9.22 -13.78
C SER A 450 18.65 -7.85 -13.25
N ASP A 451 17.51 -7.35 -13.70
CA ASP A 451 17.04 -5.99 -13.42
C ASP A 451 15.51 -5.89 -13.45
N MET A 452 15.01 -4.71 -13.11
CA MET A 452 13.58 -4.41 -13.08
C MET A 452 12.90 -4.60 -14.45
N PHE A 453 13.58 -4.34 -15.57
CA PHE A 453 12.98 -4.46 -16.90
C PHE A 453 12.76 -5.93 -17.28
N GLU A 454 13.76 -6.78 -16.99
CA GLU A 454 13.60 -8.22 -17.16
C GLU A 454 12.51 -8.78 -16.24
N MET A 455 12.45 -8.33 -15.01
CA MET A 455 11.43 -8.70 -14.04
C MET A 455 10.02 -8.39 -14.60
N ARG A 456 9.79 -7.17 -15.06
CA ARG A 456 8.51 -6.72 -15.65
C ARG A 456 8.14 -7.44 -16.92
N ARG A 457 9.13 -7.80 -17.75
CA ARG A 457 8.91 -8.62 -18.95
C ARG A 457 8.42 -10.01 -18.57
N ILE A 458 9.08 -10.68 -17.63
CA ILE A 458 8.66 -12.01 -17.12
C ILE A 458 7.23 -11.94 -16.58
N ILE A 459 6.89 -10.89 -15.84
CA ILE A 459 5.54 -10.69 -15.32
C ILE A 459 4.54 -10.53 -16.48
N ALA A 460 4.83 -9.65 -17.43
CA ALA A 460 3.96 -9.44 -18.60
C ALA A 460 3.71 -10.73 -19.42
N ASP A 461 4.74 -11.56 -19.55
CA ASP A 461 4.66 -12.85 -20.27
C ASP A 461 3.93 -13.95 -19.47
N SER A 462 3.76 -13.75 -18.14
CA SER A 462 3.20 -14.76 -17.23
C SER A 462 1.74 -14.54 -16.86
N ILE A 463 1.19 -13.33 -17.07
CA ILE A 463 -0.15 -12.94 -16.62
C ILE A 463 -1.01 -12.43 -17.78
N SER A 464 -2.33 -12.54 -17.59
CA SER A 464 -3.28 -11.94 -18.53
C SER A 464 -3.52 -10.48 -18.17
N LEU A 465 -3.37 -9.59 -19.16
CA LEU A 465 -3.64 -8.16 -19.04
C LEU A 465 -4.86 -7.79 -19.89
N THR A 466 -5.68 -6.86 -19.38
CA THR A 466 -6.82 -6.32 -20.12
C THR A 466 -6.57 -4.84 -20.41
N SER A 467 -6.77 -4.43 -21.66
CA SER A 467 -6.55 -3.04 -22.09
C SER A 467 -7.88 -2.33 -22.36
N TYR A 468 -7.96 -1.06 -21.94
CA TYR A 468 -9.10 -0.17 -22.14
C TYR A 468 -8.62 1.10 -22.83
N SER A 469 -9.21 1.43 -23.97
CA SER A 469 -8.95 2.68 -24.68
C SER A 469 -9.98 3.73 -24.27
N PRO A 470 -9.60 5.02 -24.25
CA PRO A 470 -10.56 6.12 -23.99
C PRO A 470 -11.72 6.13 -25.00
N GLN A 471 -12.93 6.34 -24.47
CA GLN A 471 -14.19 6.47 -25.23
C GLN A 471 -15.00 7.61 -24.61
N ASP A 472 -15.86 8.25 -25.38
CA ASP A 472 -16.80 9.29 -24.89
C ASP A 472 -16.15 10.40 -24.04
N THR A 473 -14.93 10.79 -24.35
CA THR A 473 -14.14 11.74 -23.54
C THR A 473 -14.83 13.08 -23.36
N GLU A 474 -15.63 13.54 -24.35
CA GLU A 474 -16.38 14.79 -24.25
C GLU A 474 -17.40 14.81 -23.11
N ALA A 475 -18.10 13.69 -22.87
CA ALA A 475 -19.03 13.56 -21.75
C ALA A 475 -18.30 13.63 -20.40
N TRP A 476 -17.11 13.01 -20.32
CA TRP A 476 -16.24 13.04 -19.15
C TRP A 476 -15.62 14.43 -18.93
N ASP A 477 -15.32 15.20 -19.98
CA ASP A 477 -14.84 16.58 -19.88
C ASP A 477 -15.90 17.47 -19.20
N LYS A 478 -17.16 17.37 -19.65
CA LYS A 478 -18.28 18.10 -19.04
C LYS A 478 -18.55 17.67 -17.59
N ALA A 479 -18.40 16.37 -17.29
CA ALA A 479 -18.51 15.85 -15.93
C ALA A 479 -17.39 16.38 -15.02
N TYR A 480 -16.17 16.44 -15.55
CA TYR A 480 -15.02 16.93 -14.81
C TYR A 480 -15.12 18.42 -14.45
N GLU A 481 -15.63 19.27 -15.36
CA GLU A 481 -15.90 20.68 -15.06
C GLU A 481 -16.86 20.89 -13.89
N ARG A 482 -17.80 19.95 -13.69
CA ARG A 482 -18.72 19.96 -12.54
C ARG A 482 -18.03 19.46 -11.28
N PHE A 483 -17.21 18.40 -11.40
CA PHE A 483 -16.47 17.81 -10.30
C PHE A 483 -15.44 18.77 -9.68
N GLU A 484 -14.75 19.57 -10.49
CA GLU A 484 -13.76 20.54 -10.02
C GLU A 484 -14.34 21.68 -9.15
N ARG A 485 -15.66 21.87 -9.17
CA ARG A 485 -16.35 22.90 -8.38
C ARG A 485 -16.79 22.41 -7.00
N LEU A 486 -16.59 21.12 -6.70
CA LEU A 486 -16.92 20.52 -5.42
C LEU A 486 -15.77 20.75 -4.42
#